data_6a78e63f273850d25ede036ce69079ed
#
_entry.id   6a78e63f273850d25ede036ce69079ed
#
_cell.length_a   1.000
_cell.length_b   1.000
_cell.length_c   1.000
_cell.angle_alpha   90.00
_cell.angle_beta   90.00
_cell.angle_gamma   90.00
#
_symmetry.space_group_name_H-M   'P 1'
#
loop_
_entity.id
_entity.type
_entity.pdbx_description
1 polymer ?
#
loop_
_entity_poly.entity_id
_entity_poly.type
_entity_poly.pdbx_seq_one_letter_code
_entity_poly.pdbx_strand_id
1 'polypeptide(L)'
;MAEFSVTTSWPFPLSVFFSNFAVMFTASQKKKENIAEYLLYMWHIEDLIRANQLDIDKIEETVISKYSGLDETQKKELREWYESLVDMMKREGVAEKGHLQLNKNVIIALDDLHRRLLADRKYATYGAEFYKTLPFIVELRAKSGEEKSGEIETAFNALYGLMMLRLAGKEISPETALASQQISRFLATLAKYYRMDFNNELELDA
;
A
#
# COMPACT_ATOMS: atom_id res chain seq x y z
N MET A 1 5.70 -38.83 -6.20
CA MET A 1 5.27 -37.54 -6.75
C MET A 1 4.76 -36.72 -5.55
N ALA A 2 5.55 -35.80 -5.04
CA ALA A 2 5.18 -34.94 -3.94
C ALA A 2 4.57 -33.66 -4.55
N GLU A 3 3.29 -33.45 -4.31
CA GLU A 3 2.60 -32.21 -4.66
C GLU A 3 3.17 -31.09 -3.78
N PHE A 4 4.01 -30.25 -4.36
CA PHE A 4 4.40 -28.98 -3.76
C PHE A 4 3.19 -28.04 -3.91
N SER A 5 2.30 -28.08 -2.90
CA SER A 5 1.32 -27.02 -2.68
C SER A 5 2.09 -25.77 -2.26
N VAL A 6 2.45 -24.91 -3.23
CA VAL A 6 2.98 -23.58 -2.97
C VAL A 6 1.80 -22.70 -2.52
N THR A 7 1.40 -22.84 -1.27
CA THR A 7 0.62 -21.81 -0.60
C THR A 7 1.56 -20.62 -0.39
N THR A 8 1.70 -19.79 -1.42
CA THR A 8 2.38 -18.49 -1.32
C THR A 8 1.57 -17.63 -0.34
N SER A 9 1.90 -17.74 0.93
CA SER A 9 1.39 -16.88 1.99
C SER A 9 1.79 -15.43 1.64
N TRP A 10 0.83 -14.69 1.09
CA TRP A 10 0.92 -13.24 0.98
C TRP A 10 1.04 -12.69 2.40
N PRO A 11 2.06 -11.88 2.72
CA PRO A 11 2.27 -11.38 4.08
C PRO A 11 1.14 -10.46 4.56
N PHE A 12 0.33 -9.98 3.62
CA PHE A 12 -0.86 -9.19 3.89
C PHE A 12 -2.09 -9.99 3.46
N PRO A 13 -2.95 -10.47 4.36
CA PRO A 13 -4.11 -11.26 3.98
C PRO A 13 -5.08 -10.45 3.12
N LEU A 14 -5.34 -10.91 1.89
CA LEU A 14 -6.32 -10.29 1.00
C LEU A 14 -7.71 -10.17 1.64
N SER A 15 -8.03 -11.04 2.61
CA SER A 15 -9.25 -10.97 3.41
C SER A 15 -9.40 -9.67 4.19
N VAL A 16 -8.30 -8.98 4.50
CA VAL A 16 -8.32 -7.67 5.19
C VAL A 16 -8.86 -6.58 4.27
N PHE A 17 -8.72 -6.71 2.95
CA PHE A 17 -9.29 -5.76 2.00
C PHE A 17 -10.80 -5.89 1.84
N PHE A 18 -11.38 -7.06 2.22
CA PHE A 18 -12.81 -7.35 2.08
C PHE A 18 -13.53 -7.54 3.41
N SER A 19 -12.83 -7.46 4.54
CA SER A 19 -13.42 -7.63 5.86
C SER A 19 -14.22 -6.40 6.28
N ASN A 20 -15.49 -6.63 6.45
CA ASN A 20 -16.53 -5.73 6.90
C ASN A 20 -16.22 -5.07 8.24
N PHE A 21 -15.52 -3.95 8.28
CA PHE A 21 -15.73 -2.97 9.34
C PHE A 21 -14.95 -1.67 9.09
N ALA A 22 -15.70 -0.60 8.92
CA ALA A 22 -15.22 0.77 9.08
C ALA A 22 -14.01 1.17 8.20
N VAL A 23 -14.22 1.35 6.91
CA VAL A 23 -13.21 1.81 5.93
C VAL A 23 -12.40 3.01 6.46
N MET A 24 -13.04 3.98 7.09
CA MET A 24 -12.40 5.15 7.71
C MET A 24 -11.61 4.77 8.97
N PHE A 25 -12.17 3.95 9.87
CA PHE A 25 -11.47 3.44 11.06
C PHE A 25 -10.34 2.51 10.66
N THR A 26 -10.55 1.68 9.62
CA THR A 26 -9.51 0.81 9.07
C THR A 26 -8.32 1.61 8.53
N ALA A 27 -8.54 2.72 7.81
CA ALA A 27 -7.46 3.57 7.31
C ALA A 27 -6.66 4.19 8.47
N SER A 28 -7.33 4.75 9.47
CA SER A 28 -6.69 5.34 10.65
C SER A 28 -5.96 4.30 11.50
N GLN A 29 -6.54 3.11 11.68
CA GLN A 29 -5.94 2.00 12.40
C GLN A 29 -4.74 1.44 11.65
N LYS A 30 -4.87 1.17 10.34
CA LYS A 30 -3.76 0.71 9.50
C LYS A 30 -2.59 1.67 9.49
N LYS A 31 -2.85 2.98 9.45
CA LYS A 31 -1.79 4.00 9.51
C LYS A 31 -0.94 3.89 10.79
N LYS A 32 -1.55 3.50 11.92
CA LYS A 32 -0.84 3.29 13.19
C LYS A 32 -0.17 1.91 13.28
N GLU A 33 -0.83 0.88 12.76
CA GLU A 33 -0.39 -0.50 12.91
C GLU A 33 0.60 -0.92 11.81
N ASN A 34 0.29 -0.59 10.56
CA ASN A 34 1.08 -0.98 9.40
C ASN A 34 0.96 0.04 8.26
N ILE A 35 1.91 0.95 8.18
CA ILE A 35 1.92 2.02 7.18
C ILE A 35 1.95 1.50 5.72
N ALA A 36 2.52 0.31 5.48
CA ALA A 36 2.55 -0.28 4.15
C ALA A 36 1.15 -0.76 3.73
N GLU A 37 0.41 -1.41 4.64
CA GLU A 37 -0.99 -1.78 4.39
C GLU A 37 -1.89 -0.55 4.22
N TYR A 38 -1.67 0.49 5.03
CA TYR A 38 -2.38 1.75 4.88
C TYR A 38 -2.21 2.32 3.47
N LEU A 39 -0.99 2.39 2.97
CA LEU A 39 -0.70 3.00 1.68
C LEU A 39 -1.35 2.21 0.51
N LEU A 40 -1.18 0.88 0.49
CA LEU A 40 -1.80 0.01 -0.51
C LEU A 40 -3.33 0.09 -0.46
N TYR A 41 -3.90 0.17 0.74
CA TYR A 41 -5.33 0.35 0.94
C TYR A 41 -5.82 1.68 0.40
N MET A 42 -5.12 2.79 0.69
CA MET A 42 -5.50 4.11 0.20
C MET A 42 -5.40 4.23 -1.33
N TRP A 43 -4.40 3.60 -1.95
CA TRP A 43 -4.32 3.54 -3.41
C TRP A 43 -5.50 2.79 -4.02
N HIS A 44 -5.92 1.70 -3.37
CA HIS A 44 -7.13 0.98 -3.80
C HIS A 44 -8.40 1.84 -3.65
N ILE A 45 -8.52 2.62 -2.59
CA ILE A 45 -9.63 3.58 -2.41
C ILE A 45 -9.61 4.63 -3.51
N GLU A 46 -8.46 5.21 -3.86
CA GLU A 46 -8.33 6.16 -4.97
C GLU A 46 -8.81 5.53 -6.30
N ASP A 47 -8.45 4.28 -6.57
CA ASP A 47 -8.88 3.58 -7.78
C ASP A 47 -10.39 3.25 -7.77
N LEU A 48 -10.96 2.90 -6.61
CA LEU A 48 -12.41 2.75 -6.47
C LEU A 48 -13.15 4.06 -6.77
N ILE A 49 -12.62 5.19 -6.27
CA ILE A 49 -13.18 6.52 -6.55
C ILE A 49 -13.11 6.83 -8.05
N ARG A 50 -11.98 6.53 -8.71
CA ARG A 50 -11.81 6.70 -10.17
C ARG A 50 -12.77 5.82 -10.97
N ALA A 51 -12.91 4.55 -10.59
CA ALA A 51 -13.81 3.60 -11.24
C ALA A 51 -15.27 4.07 -11.18
N ASN A 52 -15.63 4.82 -10.14
CA ASN A 52 -16.93 5.45 -9.98
C ASN A 52 -17.00 6.91 -10.51
N GLN A 53 -16.00 7.33 -11.30
CA GLN A 53 -15.97 8.65 -11.95
C GLN A 53 -16.02 9.84 -10.99
N LEU A 54 -15.52 9.67 -9.76
CA LEU A 54 -15.56 10.67 -8.68
C LEU A 54 -17.01 11.14 -8.34
N ASP A 55 -17.97 10.27 -8.54
CA ASP A 55 -19.39 10.46 -8.28
C ASP A 55 -19.77 9.77 -6.96
N ILE A 56 -20.15 10.56 -5.95
CA ILE A 56 -20.42 10.05 -4.60
C ILE A 56 -21.66 9.16 -4.56
N ASP A 57 -22.67 9.45 -5.40
CA ASP A 57 -23.89 8.65 -5.42
C ASP A 57 -23.64 7.27 -6.02
N LYS A 58 -22.76 7.18 -7.05
CA LYS A 58 -22.28 5.90 -7.57
C LYS A 58 -21.44 5.14 -6.55
N ILE A 59 -20.58 5.83 -5.79
CA ILE A 59 -19.79 5.22 -4.73
C ILE A 59 -20.71 4.67 -3.64
N GLU A 60 -21.76 5.40 -3.27
CA GLU A 60 -22.75 4.92 -2.32
C GLU A 60 -23.44 3.64 -2.82
N GLU A 61 -23.91 3.63 -4.06
CA GLU A 61 -24.59 2.49 -4.66
C GLU A 61 -23.68 1.27 -4.82
N THR A 62 -22.47 1.46 -5.34
CA THR A 62 -21.59 0.34 -5.76
C THR A 62 -20.66 -0.16 -4.67
N VAL A 63 -20.34 0.70 -3.67
CA VAL A 63 -19.36 0.42 -2.62
C VAL A 63 -20.03 0.42 -1.25
N ILE A 64 -20.58 1.56 -0.81
CA ILE A 64 -21.05 1.73 0.58
C ILE A 64 -22.23 0.82 0.89
N SER A 65 -23.18 0.68 -0.04
CA SER A 65 -24.36 -0.18 0.12
C SER A 65 -24.03 -1.66 0.38
N LYS A 66 -22.86 -2.10 -0.08
CA LYS A 66 -22.40 -3.49 0.09
C LYS A 66 -21.87 -3.81 1.49
N TYR A 67 -21.67 -2.79 2.32
CA TYR A 67 -21.26 -2.99 3.72
C TYR A 67 -22.46 -3.34 4.59
N SER A 68 -22.79 -4.62 4.66
CA SER A 68 -23.97 -5.13 5.38
C SER A 68 -23.89 -5.03 6.91
N GLY A 69 -22.71 -4.75 7.45
CA GLY A 69 -22.48 -4.65 8.91
C GLY A 69 -22.48 -3.22 9.45
N LEU A 70 -22.74 -2.20 8.61
CA LEU A 70 -22.80 -0.80 9.03
C LEU A 70 -24.23 -0.35 9.30
N ASP A 71 -24.42 0.39 10.40
CA ASP A 71 -25.67 1.13 10.63
C ASP A 71 -25.73 2.39 9.77
N GLU A 72 -26.88 3.06 9.77
CA GLU A 72 -27.11 4.25 8.91
C GLU A 72 -26.19 5.42 9.29
N THR A 73 -25.82 5.56 10.56
CA THR A 73 -24.87 6.59 11.00
C THR A 73 -23.49 6.33 10.45
N GLN A 74 -23.02 5.08 10.56
CA GLN A 74 -21.74 4.65 10.03
C GLN A 74 -21.65 4.75 8.51
N LYS A 75 -22.74 4.44 7.80
CA LYS A 75 -22.81 4.62 6.34
C LYS A 75 -22.72 6.10 5.96
N LYS A 76 -23.39 6.98 6.72
CA LYS A 76 -23.30 8.42 6.52
C LYS A 76 -21.89 8.94 6.74
N GLU A 77 -21.23 8.55 7.84
CA GLU A 77 -19.83 8.90 8.10
C GLU A 77 -18.89 8.41 6.99
N LEU A 78 -19.13 7.19 6.50
CA LEU A 78 -18.36 6.63 5.40
C LEU A 78 -18.57 7.41 4.10
N ARG A 79 -19.80 7.82 3.79
CA ARG A 79 -20.11 8.67 2.65
C ARG A 79 -19.37 10.01 2.74
N GLU A 80 -19.43 10.68 3.89
CA GLU A 80 -18.75 11.95 4.13
C GLU A 80 -17.22 11.82 3.97
N TRP A 81 -16.67 10.68 4.39
CA TRP A 81 -15.25 10.39 4.19
C TRP A 81 -14.89 10.23 2.71
N TYR A 82 -15.68 9.48 1.93
CA TYR A 82 -15.48 9.35 0.48
C TYR A 82 -15.64 10.70 -0.23
N GLU A 83 -16.63 11.49 0.16
CA GLU A 83 -16.84 12.85 -0.37
C GLU A 83 -15.59 13.72 -0.17
N SER A 84 -15.00 13.68 1.02
CA SER A 84 -13.76 14.39 1.32
C SER A 84 -12.61 13.97 0.42
N LEU A 85 -12.48 12.66 0.15
CA LEU A 85 -11.44 12.14 -0.75
C LEU A 85 -11.70 12.55 -2.21
N VAL A 86 -12.92 12.48 -2.68
CA VAL A 86 -13.34 12.96 -4.01
C VAL A 86 -12.96 14.42 -4.20
N ASP A 87 -13.28 15.27 -3.22
CA ASP A 87 -12.95 16.69 -3.25
C ASP A 87 -11.44 16.94 -3.23
N MET A 88 -10.69 16.19 -2.44
CA MET A 88 -9.22 16.27 -2.46
C MET A 88 -8.68 15.87 -3.82
N MET A 89 -9.15 14.74 -4.40
CA MET A 89 -8.68 14.27 -5.72
C MET A 89 -8.96 15.29 -6.83
N LYS A 90 -10.11 15.96 -6.80
CA LYS A 90 -10.46 17.03 -7.74
C LYS A 90 -9.54 18.25 -7.57
N ARG A 91 -9.35 18.72 -6.33
CA ARG A 91 -8.50 19.89 -6.03
C ARG A 91 -7.03 19.68 -6.33
N GLU A 92 -6.53 18.47 -6.10
CA GLU A 92 -5.13 18.12 -6.36
C GLU A 92 -4.84 17.71 -7.81
N GLY A 93 -5.88 17.64 -8.66
CA GLY A 93 -5.74 17.29 -10.07
C GLY A 93 -5.35 15.82 -10.31
N VAL A 94 -5.68 14.92 -9.36
CA VAL A 94 -5.38 13.48 -9.44
C VAL A 94 -6.62 12.62 -9.75
N ALA A 95 -7.61 13.22 -10.39
CA ALA A 95 -8.85 12.55 -10.76
C ALA A 95 -8.64 11.35 -11.70
N GLU A 96 -7.71 11.46 -12.67
CA GLU A 96 -7.45 10.41 -13.67
C GLU A 96 -6.27 9.52 -13.32
N LYS A 97 -5.21 10.09 -12.72
CA LYS A 97 -3.95 9.38 -12.41
C LYS A 97 -3.18 10.05 -11.27
N GLY A 98 -2.25 9.30 -10.69
CA GLY A 98 -1.42 9.76 -9.58
C GLY A 98 -2.10 9.54 -8.23
N HIS A 99 -1.52 10.06 -7.17
CA HIS A 99 -1.95 9.84 -5.80
C HIS A 99 -2.17 11.16 -5.07
N LEU A 100 -3.08 11.16 -4.11
CA LEU A 100 -3.28 12.25 -3.18
C LEU A 100 -1.97 12.63 -2.46
N GLN A 101 -1.79 13.92 -2.20
CA GLN A 101 -0.59 14.41 -1.50
C GLN A 101 -0.39 13.76 -0.13
N LEU A 102 -1.47 13.44 0.57
CA LEU A 102 -1.40 12.72 1.84
C LEU A 102 -0.72 11.34 1.72
N ASN A 103 -0.92 10.63 0.61
CA ASN A 103 -0.31 9.34 0.31
C ASN A 103 1.13 9.50 -0.20
N LYS A 104 1.40 10.53 -1.00
CA LYS A 104 2.77 10.91 -1.40
C LYS A 104 3.63 11.27 -0.19
N ASN A 105 3.08 11.97 0.80
CA ASN A 105 3.78 12.29 2.03
C ASN A 105 4.20 11.04 2.83
N VAL A 106 3.41 9.96 2.76
CA VAL A 106 3.80 8.67 3.35
C VAL A 106 5.03 8.09 2.64
N ILE A 107 5.04 8.10 1.30
CA ILE A 107 6.22 7.66 0.52
C ILE A 107 7.46 8.49 0.88
N ILE A 108 7.33 9.81 0.95
CA ILE A 108 8.43 10.71 1.34
C ILE A 108 8.96 10.37 2.73
N ALA A 109 8.09 10.15 3.71
CA ALA A 109 8.48 9.80 5.06
C ALA A 109 9.16 8.42 5.13
N LEU A 110 8.68 7.44 4.36
CA LEU A 110 9.28 6.12 4.27
C LEU A 110 10.65 6.15 3.58
N ASP A 111 10.80 6.97 2.53
CA ASP A 111 12.07 7.16 1.83
C ASP A 111 13.11 7.87 2.70
N ASP A 112 12.69 8.86 3.50
CA ASP A 112 13.56 9.51 4.48
C ASP A 112 14.04 8.52 5.55
N LEU A 113 13.11 7.75 6.14
CA LEU A 113 13.45 6.71 7.11
C LEU A 113 14.38 5.65 6.50
N HIS A 114 14.11 5.21 5.27
CA HIS A 114 14.94 4.27 4.53
C HIS A 114 16.39 4.76 4.43
N ARG A 115 16.59 6.02 4.06
CA ARG A 115 17.93 6.62 3.96
C ARG A 115 18.63 6.69 5.32
N ARG A 116 17.91 7.06 6.39
CA ARG A 116 18.45 7.08 7.76
C ARG A 116 18.87 5.69 8.23
N LEU A 117 18.07 4.67 7.98
CA LEU A 117 18.37 3.26 8.32
C LEU A 117 19.59 2.74 7.54
N LEU A 118 19.74 3.10 6.27
CA LEU A 118 20.90 2.69 5.46
C LEU A 118 22.21 3.36 5.92
N ALA A 119 22.13 4.57 6.45
CA ALA A 119 23.29 5.31 6.92
C ALA A 119 23.81 4.82 8.29
N ASP A 120 22.95 4.18 9.08
CA ASP A 120 23.28 3.73 10.43
C ASP A 120 23.71 2.27 10.50
N ARG A 121 24.91 2.02 11.02
CA ARG A 121 25.49 0.68 11.15
C ARG A 121 24.69 -0.27 12.05
N LYS A 122 23.92 0.24 13.00
CA LYS A 122 23.05 -0.55 13.87
C LYS A 122 22.01 -1.33 13.05
N TYR A 123 21.63 -0.80 11.89
CA TYR A 123 20.61 -1.38 11.01
C TYR A 123 21.21 -2.10 9.78
N ALA A 124 22.43 -2.62 9.89
CA ALA A 124 23.10 -3.35 8.80
C ALA A 124 22.26 -4.52 8.25
N THR A 125 21.46 -5.18 9.11
CA THR A 125 20.52 -6.24 8.69
C THR A 125 19.44 -5.71 7.75
N TYR A 126 18.91 -4.49 8.01
CA TYR A 126 17.98 -3.81 7.12
C TYR A 126 18.65 -3.50 5.77
N GLY A 127 19.86 -2.97 5.79
CA GLY A 127 20.65 -2.73 4.58
C GLY A 127 20.86 -4.00 3.75
N ALA A 128 21.21 -5.11 4.41
CA ALA A 128 21.37 -6.40 3.73
C ALA A 128 20.06 -6.89 3.08
N GLU A 129 18.90 -6.69 3.72
CA GLU A 129 17.59 -7.02 3.16
C GLU A 129 17.26 -6.12 1.95
N PHE A 130 17.54 -4.83 2.04
CA PHE A 130 17.39 -3.90 0.92
C PHE A 130 18.24 -4.30 -0.28
N TYR A 131 19.54 -4.57 -0.09
CA TYR A 131 20.44 -4.95 -1.20
C TYR A 131 20.07 -6.27 -1.86
N LYS A 132 19.42 -7.20 -1.14
CA LYS A 132 18.83 -8.41 -1.75
C LYS A 132 17.60 -8.09 -2.58
N THR A 133 16.87 -7.03 -2.24
CA THR A 133 15.64 -6.61 -2.91
C THR A 133 15.90 -5.70 -4.10
N LEU A 134 16.99 -4.93 -4.06
CA LEU A 134 17.32 -3.91 -5.04
C LEU A 134 17.33 -4.40 -6.50
N PRO A 135 17.89 -5.59 -6.85
CA PRO A 135 17.83 -6.09 -8.23
C PRO A 135 16.41 -6.21 -8.77
N PHE A 136 15.46 -6.66 -7.97
CA PHE A 136 14.05 -6.77 -8.37
C PHE A 136 13.41 -5.40 -8.58
N ILE A 137 13.73 -4.42 -7.72
CA ILE A 137 13.25 -3.03 -7.85
C ILE A 137 13.77 -2.42 -9.15
N VAL A 138 15.06 -2.57 -9.44
CA VAL A 138 15.69 -2.05 -10.66
C VAL A 138 15.07 -2.67 -11.91
N GLU A 139 14.86 -3.99 -11.93
CA GLU A 139 14.23 -4.69 -13.04
C GLU A 139 12.80 -4.22 -13.29
N LEU A 140 12.01 -4.06 -12.23
CA LEU A 140 10.63 -3.59 -12.31
C LEU A 140 10.55 -2.16 -12.81
N ARG A 141 11.42 -1.28 -12.31
CA ARG A 141 11.52 0.11 -12.78
C ARG A 141 11.83 0.18 -14.28
N ALA A 142 12.76 -0.63 -14.75
CA ALA A 142 13.11 -0.68 -16.17
C ALA A 142 11.94 -1.18 -17.04
N LYS A 143 11.11 -2.09 -16.54
CA LYS A 143 9.93 -2.63 -17.24
C LYS A 143 8.74 -1.66 -17.23
N SER A 144 8.55 -0.89 -16.16
CA SER A 144 7.41 0.05 -16.04
C SER A 144 7.60 1.36 -16.79
N GLY A 145 8.82 1.70 -17.16
CA GLY A 145 9.16 3.01 -17.72
C GLY A 145 9.13 4.15 -16.70
N GLU A 146 9.01 3.84 -15.43
CA GLU A 146 8.96 4.80 -14.30
C GLU A 146 10.38 5.16 -13.81
N GLU A 147 11.27 5.57 -14.71
CA GLU A 147 12.68 5.84 -14.40
C GLU A 147 12.89 6.88 -13.29
N LYS A 148 11.89 7.73 -13.02
CA LYS A 148 11.97 8.82 -12.03
C LYS A 148 11.49 8.42 -10.62
N SER A 149 10.84 7.27 -10.48
CA SER A 149 10.36 6.80 -9.16
C SER A 149 11.50 6.30 -8.28
N GLY A 150 11.47 6.66 -6.99
CA GLY A 150 12.40 6.17 -5.99
C GLY A 150 12.25 4.66 -5.74
N GLU A 151 13.20 4.07 -5.00
CA GLU A 151 13.18 2.63 -4.69
C GLU A 151 11.92 2.24 -3.91
N ILE A 152 11.54 3.03 -2.92
CA ILE A 152 10.38 2.76 -2.06
C ILE A 152 9.09 2.86 -2.88
N GLU A 153 8.90 3.91 -3.66
CA GLU A 153 7.74 4.08 -4.51
C GLU A 153 7.62 2.95 -5.54
N THR A 154 8.73 2.57 -6.20
CA THR A 154 8.77 1.44 -7.14
C THR A 154 8.37 0.13 -6.47
N ALA A 155 8.85 -0.12 -5.25
CA ALA A 155 8.49 -1.31 -4.48
C ALA A 155 6.98 -1.36 -4.16
N PHE A 156 6.38 -0.24 -3.79
CA PHE A 156 4.94 -0.15 -3.56
C PHE A 156 4.14 -0.31 -4.85
N ASN A 157 4.54 0.33 -5.96
CA ASN A 157 3.90 0.18 -7.27
C ASN A 157 3.89 -1.28 -7.72
N ALA A 158 5.00 -2.00 -7.51
CA ALA A 158 5.11 -3.42 -7.83
C ALA A 158 4.11 -4.27 -7.03
N LEU A 159 4.02 -4.07 -5.71
CA LEU A 159 3.08 -4.80 -4.88
C LEU A 159 1.62 -4.46 -5.21
N TYR A 160 1.34 -3.20 -5.45
CA TYR A 160 0.00 -2.76 -5.81
C TYR A 160 -0.43 -3.35 -7.16
N GLY A 161 0.43 -3.27 -8.18
CA GLY A 161 0.16 -3.88 -9.49
C GLY A 161 -0.08 -5.38 -9.40
N LEU A 162 0.71 -6.09 -8.60
CA LEU A 162 0.52 -7.52 -8.37
C LEU A 162 -0.80 -7.83 -7.65
N MET A 163 -1.18 -7.00 -6.67
CA MET A 163 -2.47 -7.11 -6.00
C MET A 163 -3.62 -6.96 -7.00
N MET A 164 -3.54 -5.98 -7.90
CA MET A 164 -4.55 -5.77 -8.95
C MET A 164 -4.62 -6.95 -9.93
N LEU A 165 -3.48 -7.52 -10.34
CA LEU A 165 -3.44 -8.72 -11.20
C LEU A 165 -4.12 -9.91 -10.53
N ARG A 166 -3.88 -10.14 -9.24
CA ARG A 166 -4.53 -11.22 -8.47
C ARG A 166 -6.03 -11.01 -8.34
N LEU A 167 -6.47 -9.79 -8.06
CA LEU A 167 -7.90 -9.44 -8.01
C LEU A 167 -8.59 -9.65 -9.36
N ALA A 168 -7.88 -9.43 -10.46
CA ALA A 168 -8.34 -9.70 -11.82
C ALA A 168 -8.25 -11.19 -12.22
N GLY A 169 -7.85 -12.09 -11.31
CA GLY A 169 -7.71 -13.52 -11.58
C GLY A 169 -6.61 -13.87 -12.58
N LYS A 170 -5.61 -12.98 -12.75
CA LYS A 170 -4.49 -13.22 -13.67
C LYS A 170 -3.46 -14.13 -13.03
N GLU A 171 -2.92 -15.06 -13.83
CA GLU A 171 -1.79 -15.89 -13.43
C GLU A 171 -0.52 -15.05 -13.28
N ILE A 172 0.28 -15.39 -12.29
CA ILE A 172 1.52 -14.71 -11.95
C ILE A 172 2.65 -15.70 -12.13
N SER A 173 3.68 -15.33 -12.90
CA SER A 173 4.84 -16.20 -13.10
C SER A 173 5.58 -16.49 -11.78
N PRO A 174 6.26 -17.64 -11.67
CA PRO A 174 7.06 -17.97 -10.48
C PRO A 174 8.11 -16.90 -10.16
N GLU A 175 8.73 -16.29 -11.17
CA GLU A 175 9.74 -15.23 -11.00
C GLU A 175 9.10 -13.98 -10.40
N THR A 176 7.93 -13.57 -10.92
CA THR A 176 7.18 -12.43 -10.38
C THR A 176 6.71 -12.71 -8.95
N ALA A 177 6.29 -13.93 -8.65
CA ALA A 177 5.91 -14.33 -7.30
C ALA A 177 7.09 -14.24 -6.32
N LEU A 178 8.29 -14.71 -6.73
CA LEU A 178 9.50 -14.61 -5.92
C LEU A 178 9.92 -13.16 -5.68
N ALA A 179 9.95 -12.33 -6.73
CA ALA A 179 10.26 -10.91 -6.64
C ALA A 179 9.29 -10.20 -5.67
N SER A 180 7.99 -10.47 -5.79
CA SER A 180 6.99 -9.86 -4.92
C SER A 180 7.14 -10.30 -3.46
N GLN A 181 7.50 -11.55 -3.19
CA GLN A 181 7.74 -12.03 -1.84
C GLN A 181 8.94 -11.29 -1.20
N GLN A 182 10.01 -11.09 -1.95
CA GLN A 182 11.18 -10.37 -1.47
C GLN A 182 10.87 -8.89 -1.21
N ILE A 183 10.18 -8.23 -2.14
CA ILE A 183 9.72 -6.83 -1.97
C ILE A 183 8.79 -6.70 -0.76
N SER A 184 7.85 -7.64 -0.59
CA SER A 184 6.93 -7.64 0.56
C SER A 184 7.64 -7.73 1.90
N ARG A 185 8.66 -8.59 2.02
CA ARG A 185 9.48 -8.72 3.23
C ARG A 185 10.21 -7.42 3.55
N PHE A 186 10.83 -6.84 2.54
CA PHE A 186 11.52 -5.56 2.67
C PHE A 186 10.58 -4.45 3.15
N LEU A 187 9.43 -4.26 2.50
CA LEU A 187 8.46 -3.25 2.90
C LEU A 187 7.84 -3.53 4.28
N ALA A 188 7.63 -4.78 4.66
CA ALA A 188 7.19 -5.14 6.01
C ALA A 188 8.24 -4.77 7.07
N THR A 189 9.52 -4.97 6.76
CA THR A 189 10.63 -4.56 7.64
C THR A 189 10.70 -3.04 7.76
N LEU A 190 10.57 -2.31 6.67
CA LEU A 190 10.51 -0.84 6.69
C LEU A 190 9.30 -0.32 7.49
N ALA A 191 8.11 -0.93 7.29
CA ALA A 191 6.92 -0.56 8.04
C ALA A 191 7.06 -0.81 9.55
N LYS A 192 7.76 -1.88 9.95
CA LYS A 192 8.11 -2.13 11.36
C LYS A 192 8.96 -0.99 11.92
N TYR A 193 10.02 -0.58 11.21
CA TYR A 193 10.88 0.51 11.65
C TYR A 193 10.16 1.86 11.64
N TYR A 194 9.26 2.09 10.68
CA TYR A 194 8.42 3.29 10.67
C TYR A 194 7.54 3.38 11.93
N ARG A 195 6.95 2.27 12.37
CA ARG A 195 6.18 2.23 13.61
C ARG A 195 7.06 2.51 14.84
N MET A 196 8.27 1.96 14.87
CA MET A 196 9.23 2.23 15.96
C MET A 196 9.64 3.70 15.99
N ASP A 197 9.92 4.30 14.82
CA ASP A 197 10.26 5.73 14.69
C ASP A 197 9.09 6.63 15.14
N PHE A 198 7.86 6.29 14.72
CA PHE A 198 6.64 6.99 15.12
C PHE A 198 6.41 6.96 16.63
N ASN A 199 6.74 5.87 17.29
CA ASN A 199 6.61 5.69 18.74
C ASN A 199 7.83 6.23 19.53
N ASN A 200 8.82 6.82 18.89
CA ASN A 200 10.11 7.22 19.48
C ASN A 200 10.87 6.03 20.11
N GLU A 201 10.72 4.83 19.56
CA GLU A 201 11.41 3.62 19.97
C GLU A 201 12.63 3.31 19.09
N LEU A 202 12.85 4.10 18.02
CA LEU A 202 13.96 3.91 17.08
C LEU A 202 15.17 4.75 17.55
N GLU A 203 16.26 4.05 17.87
CA GLU A 203 17.52 4.66 18.26
C GLU A 203 18.43 4.77 17.03
N LEU A 204 18.49 5.91 16.39
CA LEU A 204 19.43 6.23 15.32
C LEU A 204 20.65 6.95 15.88
N ASP A 205 21.85 6.59 15.40
CA ASP A 205 23.04 7.35 15.68
C ASP A 205 22.95 8.72 14.97
N ALA A 206 23.18 9.81 15.70
CA ALA A 206 23.08 11.18 15.20
C ALA A 206 24.22 11.52 14.21
#